data_1ff175ced002c767441aa049adfb01e1
#
_entry.id   1ff175ced002c767441aa049adfb01e1
#
_cell.length_a   1.000
_cell.length_b   1.000
_cell.length_c   1.000
_cell.angle_alpha   90.00
_cell.angle_beta   90.00
_cell.angle_gamma   90.00
#
_symmetry.space_group_name_H-M   'P 1'
#
loop_
_entity.id
_entity.type
_entity.pdbx_description
1 polymer ?
#
loop_
_entity_poly.entity_id
_entity_poly.type
_entity_poly.pdbx_seq_one_letter_code
_entity_poly.pdbx_strand_id
1 'polypeptide(L)'
;MTRAMPLFRPGLLAAAISLASVCAPALADSYQLPAAPLASTLTQIASQAGIVLSIDPALTAGKQSTPVAGDYDALDALHQALQGSGLQLQQNSAGSYNLAPVPQAAVALPDVTVTAAQNVESAWGPAPGYLANRTATGSKTDTPLLEAPRSISVATREQMQDRKVQNLDDAVRYMPGVIASSYGSDSRADWMKIRGFEPIQMLDGLPLPKGSYTMAKLETWNLERVAVLRGPASAVYGQTPPGGLVDAVSRRPQ
;
A
#
# COMPACT_ATOMS: atom_id res chain seq x y z
N MET A 1 42.74 -57.40 11.83
CA MET A 1 42.30 -58.49 10.95
C MET A 1 41.52 -57.88 9.83
N THR A 2 42.19 -57.67 8.74
CA THR A 2 42.19 -58.46 7.49
C THR A 2 40.99 -58.15 6.65
N ARG A 3 41.02 -57.56 5.52
CA ARG A 3 41.63 -57.65 4.19
C ARG A 3 40.61 -56.97 3.23
N ALA A 4 40.94 -55.96 2.52
CA ALA A 4 41.57 -55.90 1.19
C ALA A 4 40.69 -56.33 0.01
N MET A 5 40.35 -55.39 -0.83
CA MET A 5 40.36 -55.22 -2.30
C MET A 5 40.08 -56.44 -3.19
N PRO A 6 39.73 -56.42 -4.46
CA PRO A 6 39.95 -55.36 -5.45
C PRO A 6 38.89 -55.17 -6.57
N LEU A 7 39.00 -54.04 -7.28
CA LEU A 7 39.00 -53.83 -8.75
C LEU A 7 38.08 -54.65 -9.67
N PHE A 8 37.31 -53.97 -10.46
CA PHE A 8 37.31 -54.10 -11.94
C PHE A 8 36.70 -52.91 -12.67
N ARG A 9 37.51 -52.29 -13.52
CA ARG A 9 37.03 -51.45 -14.65
C ARG A 9 36.84 -52.40 -15.84
N PRO A 10 35.88 -52.12 -16.74
CA PRO A 10 36.29 -51.74 -18.09
C PRO A 10 35.47 -50.55 -18.62
N GLY A 11 36.16 -49.79 -19.41
CA GLY A 11 35.72 -48.71 -20.21
C GLY A 11 34.83 -49.11 -21.39
N LEU A 12 34.00 -48.17 -21.76
CA LEU A 12 33.33 -48.17 -23.06
C LEU A 12 33.36 -46.78 -23.66
N LEU A 13 33.96 -46.70 -24.81
CA LEU A 13 33.95 -45.58 -25.75
C LEU A 13 32.52 -45.07 -25.94
N ALA A 14 32.28 -43.80 -25.63
CA ALA A 14 31.11 -43.08 -26.13
C ALA A 14 31.57 -42.23 -27.30
N ALA A 15 31.13 -42.58 -28.49
CA ALA A 15 31.34 -41.87 -29.73
C ALA A 15 30.67 -40.50 -29.66
N ALA A 16 31.43 -39.44 -29.79
CA ALA A 16 30.95 -38.09 -29.98
C ALA A 16 30.34 -37.97 -31.39
N ILE A 17 29.00 -37.96 -31.45
CA ILE A 17 28.26 -37.56 -32.64
C ILE A 17 28.17 -36.05 -32.59
N SER A 18 29.05 -35.36 -33.31
CA SER A 18 28.97 -33.93 -33.58
C SER A 18 27.80 -33.69 -34.54
N LEU A 19 26.66 -33.23 -34.01
CA LEU A 19 25.60 -32.64 -34.83
C LEU A 19 26.12 -31.26 -35.29
N ALA A 20 26.67 -31.21 -36.48
CA ALA A 20 26.90 -29.96 -37.17
C ALA A 20 25.51 -29.37 -37.55
N SER A 21 25.03 -28.40 -36.76
CA SER A 21 23.93 -27.55 -37.16
C SER A 21 24.38 -26.77 -38.37
N VAL A 22 23.91 -27.18 -39.53
CA VAL A 22 24.03 -26.41 -40.76
C VAL A 22 23.14 -25.17 -40.56
N CYS A 23 23.76 -24.09 -40.14
CA CYS A 23 23.16 -22.76 -40.19
C CYS A 23 23.11 -22.41 -41.68
N ALA A 24 21.98 -22.61 -42.35
CA ALA A 24 21.76 -22.10 -43.66
C ALA A 24 21.83 -20.56 -43.58
N PRO A 25 22.67 -19.88 -44.38
CA PRO A 25 22.64 -18.43 -44.43
C PRO A 25 21.24 -18.01 -44.91
N ALA A 26 20.56 -17.20 -44.13
CA ALA A 26 19.39 -16.48 -44.63
C ALA A 26 19.86 -15.63 -45.82
N LEU A 27 19.36 -15.93 -46.99
CA LEU A 27 19.63 -15.13 -48.19
C LEU A 27 18.88 -13.82 -48.02
N ALA A 28 19.62 -12.73 -47.82
CA ALA A 28 19.05 -11.40 -47.84
C ALA A 28 18.60 -11.10 -49.27
N ASP A 29 17.33 -10.78 -49.43
CA ASP A 29 16.78 -10.35 -50.69
C ASP A 29 16.97 -8.82 -50.87
N SER A 30 17.25 -8.40 -52.10
CA SER A 30 17.37 -6.97 -52.39
C SER A 30 15.99 -6.37 -52.63
N TYR A 31 15.61 -5.45 -51.78
CA TYR A 31 14.34 -4.73 -51.88
C TYR A 31 14.56 -3.30 -52.34
N GLN A 32 13.72 -2.84 -53.27
CA GLN A 32 13.69 -1.45 -53.76
C GLN A 32 12.23 -0.99 -53.85
N LEU A 33 11.62 -0.76 -52.71
CA LEU A 33 10.22 -0.41 -52.59
C LEU A 33 10.07 1.04 -52.09
N PRO A 34 9.52 1.94 -52.96
CA PRO A 34 9.22 3.30 -52.51
C PRO A 34 8.06 3.31 -51.50
N ALA A 35 7.87 4.45 -50.85
CA ALA A 35 6.68 4.64 -49.98
C ALA A 35 5.39 4.43 -50.80
N ALA A 36 4.56 3.52 -50.40
CA ALA A 36 3.34 3.12 -51.08
C ALA A 36 2.26 2.74 -50.00
N PRO A 37 1.01 2.47 -50.38
CA PRO A 37 0.01 1.97 -49.44
C PRO A 37 0.53 0.75 -48.68
N LEU A 38 0.43 0.79 -47.35
CA LEU A 38 1.06 -0.20 -46.45
C LEU A 38 0.70 -1.65 -46.83
N ALA A 39 -0.57 -1.90 -47.13
CA ALA A 39 -1.04 -3.25 -47.48
C ALA A 39 -0.34 -3.78 -48.72
N SER A 40 -0.16 -2.96 -49.76
CA SER A 40 0.49 -3.38 -51.02
C SER A 40 1.97 -3.68 -50.82
N THR A 41 2.70 -2.86 -50.09
CA THR A 41 4.12 -3.07 -49.78
C THR A 41 4.33 -4.35 -48.96
N LEU A 42 3.53 -4.56 -47.92
CA LEU A 42 3.62 -5.77 -47.11
C LEU A 42 3.29 -7.04 -47.89
N THR A 43 2.29 -6.99 -48.79
CA THR A 43 1.95 -8.11 -49.66
C THR A 43 3.08 -8.42 -50.65
N GLN A 44 3.72 -7.40 -51.19
CA GLN A 44 4.83 -7.55 -52.12
C GLN A 44 6.05 -8.19 -51.44
N ILE A 45 6.44 -7.70 -50.24
CA ILE A 45 7.52 -8.29 -49.45
C ILE A 45 7.21 -9.73 -49.09
N ALA A 46 6.00 -9.99 -48.59
CA ALA A 46 5.57 -11.33 -48.17
C ALA A 46 5.55 -12.32 -49.33
N SER A 47 5.10 -11.89 -50.52
CA SER A 47 5.07 -12.73 -51.73
C SER A 47 6.49 -13.02 -52.28
N GLN A 48 7.40 -12.06 -52.22
CA GLN A 48 8.79 -12.22 -52.65
C GLN A 48 9.54 -13.18 -51.71
N ALA A 49 9.30 -13.07 -50.44
CA ALA A 49 9.93 -13.89 -49.41
C ALA A 49 9.22 -15.24 -49.12
N GLY A 50 8.10 -15.51 -49.79
CA GLY A 50 7.34 -16.74 -49.55
C GLY A 50 6.70 -16.84 -48.16
N ILE A 51 6.48 -15.72 -47.48
CA ILE A 51 5.90 -15.66 -46.13
C ILE A 51 4.39 -15.56 -46.20
N VAL A 52 3.68 -16.36 -45.39
CA VAL A 52 2.23 -16.28 -45.25
C VAL A 52 1.90 -15.16 -44.28
N LEU A 53 1.43 -14.03 -44.79
CA LEU A 53 1.06 -12.84 -44.03
C LEU A 53 -0.44 -12.58 -44.18
N SER A 54 -1.16 -12.58 -43.04
CA SER A 54 -2.56 -12.19 -42.99
C SER A 54 -2.66 -10.69 -42.70
N ILE A 55 -3.28 -9.95 -43.59
CA ILE A 55 -3.44 -8.50 -43.49
C ILE A 55 -4.90 -8.19 -43.33
N ASP A 56 -5.26 -7.56 -42.20
CA ASP A 56 -6.60 -7.01 -41.98
C ASP A 56 -6.66 -5.64 -42.72
N PRO A 57 -7.54 -5.47 -43.69
CA PRO A 57 -7.68 -4.20 -44.42
C PRO A 57 -8.05 -3.03 -43.50
N ALA A 58 -8.77 -3.28 -42.40
CA ALA A 58 -9.14 -2.23 -41.44
C ALA A 58 -7.93 -1.63 -40.71
N LEU A 59 -6.90 -2.43 -40.47
CA LEU A 59 -5.67 -1.96 -39.79
C LEU A 59 -4.73 -1.17 -40.72
N THR A 60 -4.77 -1.44 -42.03
CA THR A 60 -3.85 -0.84 -43.01
C THR A 60 -4.49 0.29 -43.81
N ALA A 61 -5.80 0.51 -43.68
CA ALA A 61 -6.53 1.57 -44.38
C ALA A 61 -5.92 2.96 -44.11
N GLY A 62 -5.56 3.69 -45.17
CA GLY A 62 -5.02 5.04 -45.06
C GLY A 62 -3.57 5.13 -44.57
N LYS A 63 -2.91 4.00 -44.30
CA LYS A 63 -1.49 3.98 -43.88
C LYS A 63 -0.54 3.79 -45.04
N GLN A 64 0.62 4.45 -44.95
CA GLN A 64 1.69 4.33 -45.90
C GLN A 64 2.88 3.59 -45.29
N SER A 65 3.60 2.80 -46.12
CA SER A 65 4.84 2.18 -45.67
C SER A 65 6.01 3.18 -45.73
N THR A 66 6.99 2.97 -44.87
CA THR A 66 8.31 3.57 -45.07
C THR A 66 8.98 2.94 -46.28
N PRO A 67 9.84 3.70 -47.04
CA PRO A 67 10.61 3.11 -48.12
C PRO A 67 11.53 1.99 -47.62
N VAL A 68 11.56 0.87 -48.32
CA VAL A 68 12.45 -0.25 -48.04
C VAL A 68 13.43 -0.38 -49.17
N ALA A 69 14.69 0.04 -48.99
CA ALA A 69 15.74 0.00 -50.00
C ALA A 69 17.02 -0.60 -49.41
N GLY A 70 17.47 -1.72 -49.94
CA GLY A 70 18.66 -2.43 -49.47
C GLY A 70 18.46 -3.93 -49.40
N ASP A 71 19.50 -4.60 -48.93
CA ASP A 71 19.50 -6.05 -48.71
C ASP A 71 19.04 -6.33 -47.28
N TYR A 72 17.85 -6.91 -47.14
CA TYR A 72 17.22 -7.20 -45.87
C TYR A 72 16.81 -8.68 -45.80
N ASP A 73 16.83 -9.25 -44.60
CA ASP A 73 16.05 -10.44 -44.34
C ASP A 73 14.55 -10.13 -44.45
N ALA A 74 13.75 -11.08 -44.83
CA ALA A 74 12.34 -10.89 -45.11
C ALA A 74 11.56 -10.30 -43.93
N LEU A 75 11.88 -10.71 -42.68
CA LEU A 75 11.26 -10.16 -41.49
C LEU A 75 11.71 -8.73 -41.20
N ASP A 76 12.98 -8.44 -41.44
CA ASP A 76 13.52 -7.08 -41.26
C ASP A 76 12.93 -6.12 -42.31
N ALA A 77 12.73 -6.55 -43.53
CA ALA A 77 12.06 -5.77 -44.58
C ALA A 77 10.62 -5.44 -44.18
N LEU A 78 9.88 -6.41 -43.60
CA LEU A 78 8.53 -6.19 -43.09
C LEU A 78 8.51 -5.24 -41.87
N HIS A 79 9.46 -5.39 -40.97
CA HIS A 79 9.60 -4.47 -39.83
C HIS A 79 9.92 -3.04 -40.29
N GLN A 80 10.79 -2.89 -41.27
CA GLN A 80 11.13 -1.59 -41.86
C GLN A 80 9.90 -0.93 -42.50
N ALA A 81 9.11 -1.69 -43.28
CA ALA A 81 7.89 -1.20 -43.89
C ALA A 81 6.81 -0.76 -42.86
N LEU A 82 6.81 -1.39 -41.68
CA LEU A 82 5.87 -1.11 -40.60
C LEU A 82 6.28 0.08 -39.73
N GLN A 83 7.48 0.61 -39.83
CA GLN A 83 7.92 1.74 -39.01
C GLN A 83 6.99 2.94 -39.17
N GLY A 84 6.60 3.53 -38.05
CA GLY A 84 5.68 4.67 -38.02
C GLY A 84 4.21 4.35 -38.28
N SER A 85 3.85 3.10 -38.60
CA SER A 85 2.47 2.69 -38.90
C SER A 85 1.66 2.42 -37.59
N GLY A 86 2.32 2.23 -36.42
CA GLY A 86 1.70 1.80 -35.18
C GLY A 86 1.24 0.34 -35.20
N LEU A 87 1.77 -0.47 -36.13
CA LEU A 87 1.50 -1.90 -36.26
C LEU A 87 2.77 -2.72 -36.02
N GLN A 88 2.60 -3.93 -35.51
CA GLN A 88 3.68 -4.90 -35.34
C GLN A 88 3.31 -6.25 -35.97
N LEU A 89 4.33 -7.02 -36.33
CA LEU A 89 4.16 -8.41 -36.74
C LEU A 89 3.99 -9.30 -35.53
N GLN A 90 3.02 -10.19 -35.61
CA GLN A 90 2.78 -11.21 -34.59
C GLN A 90 2.77 -12.59 -35.29
N GLN A 91 3.61 -13.50 -34.81
CA GLN A 91 3.66 -14.86 -35.34
C GLN A 91 2.60 -15.73 -34.65
N ASN A 92 1.83 -16.46 -35.46
CA ASN A 92 0.87 -17.43 -34.97
C ASN A 92 1.52 -18.80 -34.75
N SER A 93 0.89 -19.63 -33.94
CA SER A 93 1.34 -21.00 -33.61
C SER A 93 1.52 -21.90 -34.87
N ALA A 94 0.94 -21.54 -35.97
CA ALA A 94 1.03 -22.25 -37.27
C ALA A 94 2.17 -21.75 -38.19
N GLY A 95 3.05 -20.83 -37.72
CA GLY A 95 4.14 -20.30 -38.49
C GLY A 95 3.76 -19.19 -39.49
N SER A 96 2.52 -18.73 -39.49
CA SER A 96 2.07 -17.57 -40.28
C SER A 96 2.14 -16.28 -39.47
N TYR A 97 2.17 -15.14 -40.13
CA TYR A 97 2.22 -13.82 -39.49
C TYR A 97 0.91 -13.06 -39.67
N ASN A 98 0.55 -12.28 -38.68
CA ASN A 98 -0.56 -11.33 -38.71
C ASN A 98 -0.08 -9.95 -38.22
N LEU A 99 -0.85 -8.92 -38.57
CA LEU A 99 -0.63 -7.56 -38.08
C LEU A 99 -1.44 -7.33 -36.81
N ALA A 100 -0.81 -6.76 -35.79
CA ALA A 100 -1.47 -6.31 -34.59
C ALA A 100 -1.08 -4.86 -34.30
N PRO A 101 -1.95 -4.05 -33.66
CA PRO A 101 -1.55 -2.74 -33.16
C PRO A 101 -0.41 -2.89 -32.16
N VAL A 102 0.60 -2.02 -32.25
CA VAL A 102 1.61 -1.92 -31.20
C VAL A 102 0.83 -1.52 -29.93
N PRO A 103 0.89 -2.28 -28.83
CA PRO A 103 0.33 -1.84 -27.59
C PRO A 103 0.92 -0.46 -27.29
N GLN A 104 0.12 0.60 -27.32
CA GLN A 104 0.56 1.84 -26.71
C GLN A 104 0.92 1.45 -25.28
N ALA A 105 2.20 1.56 -24.95
CA ALA A 105 2.62 1.41 -23.58
C ALA A 105 1.69 2.34 -22.80
N ALA A 106 0.75 1.75 -22.07
CA ALA A 106 0.06 2.48 -21.05
C ALA A 106 1.18 3.19 -20.30
N VAL A 107 1.12 4.51 -20.23
CA VAL A 107 2.05 5.27 -19.41
C VAL A 107 1.98 4.57 -18.07
N ALA A 108 2.94 3.71 -17.79
CA ALA A 108 3.10 3.12 -16.48
C ALA A 108 3.38 4.34 -15.62
N LEU A 109 2.33 4.83 -14.97
CA LEU A 109 2.49 5.74 -13.85
C LEU A 109 3.47 5.00 -12.94
N PRO A 110 4.59 5.65 -12.55
CA PRO A 110 5.49 5.03 -11.60
C PRO A 110 4.62 4.55 -10.44
N ASP A 111 4.78 3.29 -10.06
CA ASP A 111 4.13 2.75 -8.87
C ASP A 111 4.33 3.77 -7.77
N VAL A 112 3.26 4.49 -7.41
CA VAL A 112 3.24 5.29 -6.20
C VAL A 112 3.25 4.24 -5.10
N THR A 113 4.46 3.82 -4.73
CA THR A 113 4.68 3.10 -3.49
C THR A 113 4.30 4.09 -2.41
N VAL A 114 3.05 4.07 -1.98
CA VAL A 114 2.63 4.69 -0.74
C VAL A 114 3.33 3.88 0.34
N THR A 115 4.59 4.23 0.60
CA THR A 115 5.25 3.93 1.85
C THR A 115 4.60 4.87 2.86
N ALA A 116 3.34 4.63 3.20
CA ALA A 116 2.84 5.03 4.47
C ALA A 116 3.78 4.35 5.45
N ALA A 117 4.72 5.10 6.02
CA ALA A 117 5.22 4.76 7.33
C ALA A 117 3.94 4.59 8.12
N GLN A 118 3.56 3.34 8.37
CA GLN A 118 2.47 3.04 9.26
C GLN A 118 2.99 3.49 10.62
N ASN A 119 2.75 4.77 10.94
CA ASN A 119 2.60 5.17 12.32
C ASN A 119 1.39 4.37 12.81
N VAL A 120 1.63 3.13 13.17
CA VAL A 120 0.60 2.27 13.76
C VAL A 120 0.28 2.95 15.07
N GLU A 121 -0.82 3.73 15.06
CA GLU A 121 -1.31 4.33 16.28
C GLU A 121 -1.44 3.24 17.34
N SER A 122 -0.88 3.46 18.49
CA SER A 122 -1.09 2.59 19.64
C SER A 122 -1.94 3.30 20.69
N ALA A 123 -2.59 2.52 21.56
CA ALA A 123 -3.42 3.06 22.62
C ALA A 123 -2.66 3.97 23.60
N TRP A 124 -1.35 3.84 23.63
CA TRP A 124 -0.46 4.59 24.55
C TRP A 124 0.47 5.56 23.82
N GLY A 125 0.50 5.52 22.50
CA GLY A 125 1.35 6.35 21.66
C GLY A 125 0.62 7.54 21.06
N PRO A 126 1.29 8.29 20.17
CA PRO A 126 0.69 9.39 19.46
C PRO A 126 -0.55 8.97 18.65
N ALA A 127 -1.57 9.82 18.70
CA ALA A 127 -2.72 9.76 17.82
C ALA A 127 -2.69 11.02 16.96
N PRO A 128 -2.22 10.93 15.70
CA PRO A 128 -2.13 12.08 14.81
C PRO A 128 -3.51 12.60 14.45
N GLY A 129 -3.64 13.91 14.39
CA GLY A 129 -4.91 14.58 14.11
C GLY A 129 -5.87 14.58 15.30
N TYR A 130 -7.15 14.80 15.02
CA TYR A 130 -8.20 14.95 16.03
C TYR A 130 -8.93 13.65 16.36
N LEU A 131 -8.67 12.59 15.64
CA LEU A 131 -9.36 11.32 15.81
C LEU A 131 -8.38 10.24 16.28
N ALA A 132 -8.60 9.73 17.49
CA ALA A 132 -7.92 8.53 17.94
C ALA A 132 -8.66 7.29 17.41
N ASN A 133 -7.93 6.32 16.90
CA ASN A 133 -8.49 5.06 16.40
C ASN A 133 -8.35 3.92 17.42
N ARG A 134 -7.50 4.06 18.40
CA ARG A 134 -7.20 3.02 19.40
C ARG A 134 -7.23 3.57 20.83
N THR A 135 -7.56 2.70 21.78
CA THR A 135 -7.57 3.05 23.20
C THR A 135 -7.31 1.82 24.07
N ALA A 136 -6.66 2.03 25.21
CA ALA A 136 -6.54 1.03 26.27
C ALA A 136 -7.58 1.24 27.40
N THR A 137 -8.23 2.39 27.44
CA THR A 137 -9.13 2.78 28.54
C THR A 137 -10.34 1.85 28.67
N GLY A 138 -10.76 1.18 27.61
CA GLY A 138 -11.92 0.26 27.67
C GLY A 138 -11.60 -1.14 28.18
N SER A 139 -10.37 -1.62 27.92
CA SER A 139 -10.00 -3.03 28.05
C SER A 139 -8.65 -3.25 28.73
N LYS A 140 -7.86 -2.21 28.98
CA LYS A 140 -6.43 -2.23 29.36
C LYS A 140 -5.52 -2.89 28.32
N THR A 141 -6.03 -3.12 27.12
CA THR A 141 -5.28 -3.62 25.96
C THR A 141 -5.37 -2.64 24.82
N ASP A 142 -4.43 -2.73 23.89
CA ASP A 142 -4.45 -1.91 22.68
C ASP A 142 -5.60 -2.35 21.76
N THR A 143 -6.72 -1.66 21.86
CA THR A 143 -7.97 -2.04 21.19
C THR A 143 -8.42 -0.93 20.23
N PRO A 144 -8.84 -1.27 18.99
CA PRO A 144 -9.50 -0.32 18.12
C PRO A 144 -10.75 0.25 18.77
N LEU A 145 -10.95 1.57 18.71
CA LEU A 145 -12.11 2.24 19.33
C LEU A 145 -13.45 1.70 18.82
N LEU A 146 -13.52 1.31 17.53
CA LEU A 146 -14.72 0.73 16.92
C LEU A 146 -15.05 -0.68 17.43
N GLU A 147 -14.06 -1.38 17.96
CA GLU A 147 -14.24 -2.73 18.52
C GLU A 147 -14.44 -2.71 20.04
N ALA A 148 -14.20 -1.56 20.69
CA ALA A 148 -14.37 -1.43 22.11
C ALA A 148 -15.88 -1.45 22.45
N PRO A 149 -16.38 -2.43 23.25
CA PRO A 149 -17.82 -2.53 23.56
C PRO A 149 -18.23 -1.53 24.65
N ARG A 150 -17.71 -0.30 24.56
CA ARG A 150 -17.89 0.75 25.55
C ARG A 150 -17.99 2.12 24.89
N SER A 151 -18.70 3.03 25.54
CA SER A 151 -18.81 4.41 25.05
C SER A 151 -17.59 5.21 25.49
N ILE A 152 -16.65 5.38 24.58
CA ILE A 152 -15.38 6.09 24.84
C ILE A 152 -15.28 7.29 23.90
N SER A 153 -14.79 8.41 24.42
CA SER A 153 -14.35 9.57 23.64
C SER A 153 -12.90 9.88 24.00
N VAL A 154 -12.12 10.30 23.04
CA VAL A 154 -10.71 10.63 23.22
C VAL A 154 -10.44 12.04 22.69
N ALA A 155 -9.83 12.89 23.51
CA ALA A 155 -9.20 14.11 23.06
C ALA A 155 -7.73 13.80 22.78
N THR A 156 -7.29 14.03 21.56
CA THR A 156 -5.90 13.83 21.15
C THR A 156 -5.05 15.01 21.59
N ARG A 157 -3.74 14.81 21.62
CA ARG A 157 -2.78 15.87 21.90
C ARG A 157 -2.94 17.08 20.99
N GLU A 158 -3.05 16.85 19.70
CA GLU A 158 -3.19 17.90 18.70
C GLU A 158 -4.47 18.71 18.94
N GLN A 159 -5.58 18.03 19.19
CA GLN A 159 -6.83 18.70 19.56
C GLN A 159 -6.71 19.52 20.85
N MET A 160 -6.00 19.03 21.87
CA MET A 160 -5.76 19.76 23.11
C MET A 160 -4.87 20.99 22.89
N GLN A 161 -3.84 20.88 22.05
CA GLN A 161 -2.93 21.97 21.74
C GLN A 161 -3.63 23.09 20.97
N ASP A 162 -4.39 22.78 19.93
CA ASP A 162 -5.10 23.76 19.12
C ASP A 162 -6.18 24.52 19.93
N ARG A 163 -6.80 23.79 20.85
CA ARG A 163 -7.77 24.38 21.79
C ARG A 163 -7.12 25.10 22.96
N LYS A 164 -5.78 25.05 23.09
CA LYS A 164 -5.03 25.64 24.21
C LYS A 164 -5.54 25.17 25.58
N VAL A 165 -5.80 23.88 25.71
CA VAL A 165 -6.31 23.26 26.92
C VAL A 165 -5.34 23.47 28.09
N GLN A 166 -5.83 24.01 29.21
CA GLN A 166 -5.00 24.35 30.37
C GLN A 166 -5.09 23.30 31.48
N ASN A 167 -6.17 22.54 31.53
CA ASN A 167 -6.46 21.59 32.60
C ASN A 167 -7.29 20.41 32.08
N LEU A 168 -7.50 19.40 32.89
CA LEU A 168 -8.22 18.21 32.48
C LEU A 168 -9.71 18.49 32.20
N ASP A 169 -10.30 19.45 32.92
CA ASP A 169 -11.66 19.91 32.67
C ASP A 169 -11.85 20.48 31.27
N ASP A 170 -10.88 21.27 30.81
CA ASP A 170 -10.93 21.85 29.46
C ASP A 170 -10.75 20.77 28.38
N ALA A 171 -9.94 19.74 28.66
CA ALA A 171 -9.74 18.64 27.72
C ALA A 171 -11.05 17.92 27.41
N VAL A 172 -11.87 17.70 28.42
CA VAL A 172 -13.12 16.93 28.30
C VAL A 172 -14.39 17.78 28.07
N ARG A 173 -14.26 19.10 28.06
CA ARG A 173 -15.39 20.07 28.03
C ARG A 173 -16.40 19.81 26.91
N TYR A 174 -15.95 19.39 25.75
CA TYR A 174 -16.83 19.18 24.58
C TYR A 174 -17.18 17.69 24.36
N MET A 175 -16.88 16.85 25.32
CA MET A 175 -17.24 15.43 25.21
C MET A 175 -18.71 15.19 25.60
N PRO A 176 -19.46 14.41 24.83
CA PRO A 176 -20.87 14.14 25.14
C PRO A 176 -21.06 13.53 26.54
N GLY A 177 -22.05 14.06 27.29
CA GLY A 177 -22.39 13.57 28.62
C GLY A 177 -21.40 13.93 29.71
N VAL A 178 -20.48 14.86 29.45
CA VAL A 178 -19.54 15.39 30.44
C VAL A 178 -19.92 16.84 30.76
N ILE A 179 -19.93 17.16 32.05
CA ILE A 179 -20.02 18.52 32.57
C ILE A 179 -18.66 18.85 33.16
N ALA A 180 -17.92 19.72 32.49
CA ALA A 180 -16.63 20.20 32.95
C ALA A 180 -16.83 21.37 33.93
N SER A 181 -15.87 21.56 34.81
CA SER A 181 -15.85 22.65 35.80
C SER A 181 -17.18 22.77 36.55
N SER A 182 -17.70 21.64 37.07
CA SER A 182 -19.04 21.59 37.68
C SER A 182 -19.23 22.48 38.90
N TYR A 183 -18.13 22.95 39.50
CA TYR A 183 -18.12 23.93 40.59
C TYR A 183 -17.40 25.24 40.21
N GLY A 184 -17.20 25.48 38.92
CA GLY A 184 -16.42 26.59 38.38
C GLY A 184 -14.94 26.30 38.32
N SER A 185 -14.15 27.33 38.01
CA SER A 185 -12.68 27.22 37.94
C SER A 185 -12.12 27.07 39.37
N ASP A 186 -11.31 26.04 39.57
CA ASP A 186 -10.72 25.73 40.88
C ASP A 186 -9.24 25.38 40.72
N SER A 187 -8.40 25.91 41.61
CA SER A 187 -6.96 25.60 41.60
C SER A 187 -6.62 24.28 42.33
N ARG A 188 -7.56 23.73 43.13
CA ARG A 188 -7.34 22.54 43.95
C ARG A 188 -7.61 21.23 43.23
N ALA A 189 -8.52 21.25 42.23
CA ALA A 189 -8.93 20.04 41.53
C ALA A 189 -9.59 20.41 40.20
N ASP A 190 -9.66 19.43 39.28
CA ASP A 190 -10.48 19.48 38.09
C ASP A 190 -11.81 18.77 38.41
N TRP A 191 -12.89 19.58 38.52
CA TRP A 191 -14.19 19.11 38.91
C TRP A 191 -15.08 18.84 37.70
N MET A 192 -15.29 17.59 37.40
CA MET A 192 -16.13 17.19 36.27
C MET A 192 -17.17 16.15 36.70
N LYS A 193 -18.23 16.02 35.92
CA LYS A 193 -19.26 14.99 36.09
C LYS A 193 -19.49 14.29 34.76
N ILE A 194 -19.64 12.97 34.81
CA ILE A 194 -20.05 12.15 33.67
C ILE A 194 -21.44 11.61 34.00
N ARG A 195 -22.43 11.97 33.19
CA ARG A 195 -23.83 11.59 33.41
C ARG A 195 -24.33 11.91 34.82
N GLY A 196 -23.84 13.02 35.39
CA GLY A 196 -24.20 13.48 36.75
C GLY A 196 -23.37 12.92 37.89
N PHE A 197 -22.51 11.95 37.67
CA PHE A 197 -21.63 11.34 38.68
C PHE A 197 -20.20 11.88 38.57
N GLU A 198 -19.53 12.00 39.70
CA GLU A 198 -18.08 12.28 39.69
C GLU A 198 -17.33 11.05 39.20
N PRO A 199 -16.50 11.20 38.14
CA PRO A 199 -15.70 10.08 37.64
C PRO A 199 -14.47 9.83 38.52
N ILE A 200 -13.90 8.62 38.40
CA ILE A 200 -12.52 8.43 38.83
C ILE A 200 -11.63 9.07 37.75
N GLN A 201 -10.67 9.88 38.20
CA GLN A 201 -9.61 10.40 37.37
C GLN A 201 -8.39 9.48 37.49
N MET A 202 -7.79 9.16 36.35
CA MET A 202 -6.68 8.22 36.25
C MET A 202 -5.54 8.85 35.43
N LEU A 203 -4.35 8.39 35.73
CA LEU A 203 -3.17 8.61 34.89
C LEU A 203 -2.61 7.23 34.51
N ASP A 204 -2.50 6.97 33.22
CA ASP A 204 -2.03 5.69 32.64
C ASP A 204 -2.76 4.46 33.22
N GLY A 205 -4.08 4.59 33.42
CA GLY A 205 -4.92 3.54 33.97
C GLY A 205 -4.84 3.33 35.45
N LEU A 206 -4.11 4.19 36.21
CA LEU A 206 -3.99 4.17 37.68
C LEU A 206 -4.78 5.33 38.29
N PRO A 207 -5.60 5.07 39.32
CA PRO A 207 -6.39 6.12 39.99
C PRO A 207 -5.49 7.20 40.61
N LEU A 208 -5.86 8.45 40.36
CA LEU A 208 -5.20 9.58 41.03
C LEU A 208 -5.63 9.68 42.50
N PRO A 209 -4.71 10.04 43.39
CA PRO A 209 -5.05 10.28 44.79
C PRO A 209 -6.12 11.38 44.93
N LYS A 210 -7.16 11.10 45.65
CA LYS A 210 -8.24 12.05 45.92
C LYS A 210 -8.35 12.27 47.44
N GLY A 211 -8.18 13.51 47.87
CA GLY A 211 -8.52 13.97 49.23
C GLY A 211 -9.97 14.44 49.34
N SER A 212 -10.36 14.95 50.49
CA SER A 212 -11.72 15.46 50.72
C SER A 212 -12.05 16.68 49.87
N TYR A 213 -11.07 17.55 49.61
CA TYR A 213 -11.24 18.80 48.88
C TYR A 213 -10.14 19.06 47.81
N THR A 214 -9.29 18.11 47.59
CA THR A 214 -8.18 18.25 46.66
C THR A 214 -8.00 17.01 45.84
N MET A 215 -7.53 17.18 44.65
CA MET A 215 -7.12 16.10 43.74
C MET A 215 -5.84 16.52 43.03
N ALA A 216 -5.00 15.57 42.68
CA ALA A 216 -3.81 15.86 41.87
C ALA A 216 -4.25 16.45 40.55
N LYS A 217 -3.80 17.68 40.24
CA LYS A 217 -3.97 18.30 38.91
C LYS A 217 -2.90 17.80 38.00
N LEU A 218 -3.28 17.46 36.77
CA LEU A 218 -2.37 17.01 35.76
C LEU A 218 -2.03 18.15 34.81
N GLU A 219 -0.74 18.29 34.54
CA GLU A 219 -0.25 19.19 33.52
C GLU A 219 -0.56 18.61 32.13
N THR A 220 -1.47 19.24 31.41
CA THR A 220 -1.95 18.78 30.12
C THR A 220 -0.85 18.71 29.06
N TRP A 221 0.22 19.51 29.24
CA TRP A 221 1.39 19.48 28.36
C TRP A 221 2.08 18.11 28.35
N ASN A 222 2.06 17.38 29.47
CA ASN A 222 2.65 16.05 29.60
C ASN A 222 1.75 14.93 29.09
N LEU A 223 0.54 15.25 28.63
CA LEU A 223 -0.42 14.25 28.19
C LEU A 223 -0.36 14.05 26.68
N GLU A 224 -0.50 12.81 26.29
CA GLU A 224 -0.64 12.41 24.88
C GLU A 224 -2.11 12.42 24.45
N ARG A 225 -2.99 11.99 25.34
CA ARG A 225 -4.43 11.98 25.11
C ARG A 225 -5.20 11.94 26.43
N VAL A 226 -6.47 12.31 26.38
CA VAL A 226 -7.41 12.16 27.49
C VAL A 226 -8.61 11.38 27.00
N ALA A 227 -8.89 10.24 27.62
CA ALA A 227 -10.01 9.38 27.29
C ALA A 227 -11.10 9.47 28.36
N VAL A 228 -12.35 9.55 27.93
CA VAL A 228 -13.53 9.49 28.82
C VAL A 228 -14.30 8.22 28.50
N LEU A 229 -14.37 7.33 29.46
CA LEU A 229 -15.22 6.14 29.39
C LEU A 229 -16.52 6.45 30.15
N ARG A 230 -17.64 6.33 29.47
CA ARG A 230 -18.97 6.57 30.02
C ARG A 230 -19.67 5.27 30.37
N GLY A 231 -20.14 5.21 31.64
CA GLY A 231 -20.82 4.04 32.16
C GLY A 231 -19.93 3.21 33.09
N PRO A 232 -20.46 2.13 33.67
CA PRO A 232 -19.76 1.34 34.68
C PRO A 232 -18.51 0.65 34.04
N ALA A 233 -17.40 0.70 34.78
CA ALA A 233 -16.13 0.12 34.37
C ALA A 233 -15.58 -0.89 35.37
N SER A 234 -16.39 -1.32 36.35
CA SER A 234 -15.97 -2.13 37.50
C SER A 234 -15.34 -3.47 37.10
N ALA A 235 -15.73 -4.06 35.98
CA ALA A 235 -15.15 -5.31 35.53
C ALA A 235 -13.65 -5.21 35.17
N VAL A 236 -13.18 -4.00 34.83
CA VAL A 236 -11.78 -3.76 34.40
C VAL A 236 -11.01 -2.97 35.47
N TYR A 237 -11.68 -2.06 36.16
CA TYR A 237 -11.06 -1.08 37.03
C TYR A 237 -11.47 -1.23 38.52
N GLY A 238 -12.18 -2.30 38.87
CA GLY A 238 -12.67 -2.50 40.22
C GLY A 238 -13.78 -1.52 40.57
N GLN A 239 -13.81 -1.01 41.82
CA GLN A 239 -14.86 -0.12 42.27
C GLN A 239 -14.83 1.21 41.55
N THR A 240 -15.78 1.43 40.63
CA THR A 240 -15.94 2.67 39.87
C THR A 240 -17.34 3.23 39.96
N PRO A 241 -17.51 4.58 39.92
CA PRO A 241 -18.82 5.21 39.85
C PRO A 241 -19.58 4.80 38.58
N PRO A 242 -20.92 4.79 38.60
CA PRO A 242 -21.71 4.40 37.41
C PRO A 242 -21.58 5.37 36.26
N GLY A 243 -21.12 6.61 36.48
CA GLY A 243 -20.86 7.58 35.41
C GLY A 243 -19.70 7.20 34.53
N GLY A 244 -18.67 6.60 35.11
CA GLY A 244 -17.47 6.21 34.37
C GLY A 244 -16.17 6.78 34.94
N LEU A 245 -15.19 6.92 34.06
CA LEU A 245 -13.85 7.40 34.45
C LEU A 245 -13.26 8.32 33.35
N VAL A 246 -12.27 9.09 33.77
CA VAL A 246 -11.41 9.88 32.84
C VAL A 246 -10.00 9.36 33.02
N ASP A 247 -9.39 8.96 31.92
CA ASP A 247 -8.04 8.40 31.89
C ASP A 247 -7.14 9.31 31.04
N ALA A 248 -6.16 9.90 31.69
CA ALA A 248 -5.14 10.70 31.06
C ALA A 248 -3.95 9.79 30.71
N VAL A 249 -3.49 9.81 29.48
CA VAL A 249 -2.35 9.03 29.04
C VAL A 249 -1.14 9.95 28.92
N SER A 250 -0.08 9.60 29.61
CA SER A 250 1.16 10.38 29.59
C SER A 250 1.92 10.20 28.29
N ARG A 251 2.71 11.22 27.93
CA ARG A 251 3.65 11.14 26.81
C ARG A 251 4.73 10.12 27.12
N ARG A 252 5.06 9.34 26.10
CA ARG A 252 6.16 8.38 26.15
C ARG A 252 7.31 8.88 25.31
N PRO A 253 8.56 8.53 25.62
CA PRO A 253 9.70 8.74 24.73
C PRO A 253 9.45 8.07 23.38
N GLN A 254 9.80 8.77 22.32
CA GLN A 254 9.71 8.29 20.94
C GLN A 254 11.11 7.92 20.43
#